data_6700c200e3616b08beb667041890f64b
#
_entry.id   6700c200e3616b08beb667041890f64b
#
_cell.length_a   1.000
_cell.length_b   1.000
_cell.length_c   1.000
_cell.angle_alpha   90.00
_cell.angle_beta   90.00
_cell.angle_gamma   90.00
#
_symmetry.space_group_name_H-M   'P 1'
#
loop_
_entity.id
_entity.type
_entity.pdbx_description
1 polymer ?
#
loop_
_entity_poly.entity_id
_entity_poly.type
_entity_poly.pdbx_seq_one_letter_code
_entity_poly.pdbx_strand_id
1 'polypeptide(L)'
;MKNIILLILWGTCLSACAQKNNQNPYGLTIVSDYNAYKTDYKINPKNELVEIKKAIPSVVLDIRYATKNNFMQQVMYKQPRVFARKPVVEQLKKIQAILNKKGYGLKIFDAYRPYAITVAFYQKASDKNFVANPAKGSKHNRGCAVDLTIIDLKTGKDVPMPTPYDSFAPEAAPHFEKLPASIIKNRDFLIATMQANGFKVIYNEWWHFDFNGWQDYELMDIPFEKL
;
A
#
# COMPACT_ATOMS: atom_id res chain seq x y z
N MET A 1 -77.83 -16.46 -18.57
CA MET A 1 -76.86 -15.34 -18.50
C MET A 1 -75.66 -15.85 -17.76
N LYS A 2 -74.52 -16.14 -18.48
CA LYS A 2 -73.28 -16.68 -17.89
C LYS A 2 -72.33 -15.53 -17.76
N ASN A 3 -71.93 -15.18 -16.52
CA ASN A 3 -70.93 -14.19 -16.24
C ASN A 3 -69.56 -14.82 -16.40
N ILE A 4 -68.72 -14.31 -17.33
CA ILE A 4 -67.35 -14.66 -17.50
C ILE A 4 -66.52 -13.66 -16.69
N ILE A 5 -65.87 -14.17 -15.63
CA ILE A 5 -64.88 -13.38 -14.84
C ILE A 5 -63.53 -13.52 -15.53
N LEU A 6 -63.02 -12.41 -16.05
CA LEU A 6 -61.69 -12.30 -16.67
C LEU A 6 -60.68 -12.03 -15.56
N LEU A 7 -59.84 -13.03 -15.20
CA LEU A 7 -58.73 -12.86 -14.29
C LEU A 7 -57.55 -12.28 -15.09
N ILE A 8 -57.20 -11.02 -14.81
CA ILE A 8 -55.96 -10.40 -15.29
C ILE A 8 -54.81 -10.77 -14.36
N LEU A 9 -53.93 -11.67 -14.81
CA LEU A 9 -52.65 -11.92 -14.13
C LEU A 9 -51.70 -10.76 -14.44
N TRP A 10 -51.40 -9.97 -13.43
CA TRP A 10 -50.24 -9.04 -13.47
C TRP A 10 -48.97 -9.83 -13.22
N GLY A 11 -48.23 -10.10 -14.29
CA GLY A 11 -46.87 -10.61 -14.21
C GLY A 11 -45.91 -9.51 -13.76
N THR A 12 -45.47 -9.55 -12.53
CA THR A 12 -44.36 -8.72 -12.05
C THR A 12 -43.07 -9.23 -12.64
N CYS A 13 -42.56 -8.57 -13.68
CA CYS A 13 -41.21 -8.77 -14.17
C CYS A 13 -40.21 -8.29 -13.08
N LEU A 14 -39.68 -9.22 -12.28
CA LEU A 14 -38.50 -9.00 -11.47
C LEU A 14 -37.30 -8.88 -12.43
N SER A 15 -36.95 -7.65 -12.78
CA SER A 15 -35.68 -7.36 -13.41
C SER A 15 -34.58 -7.68 -12.40
N ALA A 16 -34.03 -8.88 -12.49
CA ALA A 16 -32.76 -9.22 -11.84
C ALA A 16 -31.68 -8.32 -12.45
N CYS A 17 -31.35 -7.23 -11.76
CA CYS A 17 -30.11 -6.50 -12.02
C CYS A 17 -28.96 -7.49 -11.84
N ALA A 18 -28.46 -8.06 -12.95
CA ALA A 18 -27.23 -8.81 -12.96
C ALA A 18 -26.11 -7.85 -12.54
N GLN A 19 -25.71 -7.93 -11.28
CA GLN A 19 -24.53 -7.29 -10.76
C GLN A 19 -23.37 -7.86 -11.55
N LYS A 20 -22.80 -7.09 -12.51
CA LYS A 20 -21.59 -7.46 -13.20
C LYS A 20 -20.53 -7.69 -12.14
N ASN A 21 -20.28 -8.95 -11.83
CA ASN A 21 -19.12 -9.36 -11.04
C ASN A 21 -17.88 -8.90 -11.82
N ASN A 22 -17.32 -7.76 -11.44
CA ASN A 22 -16.03 -7.29 -11.91
C ASN A 22 -14.91 -8.15 -11.28
N GLN A 23 -14.96 -9.46 -11.51
CA GLN A 23 -13.83 -10.31 -11.20
C GLN A 23 -12.74 -9.99 -12.20
N ASN A 24 -11.57 -9.59 -11.68
CA ASN A 24 -10.39 -9.41 -12.51
C ASN A 24 -9.96 -10.78 -13.13
N PRO A 25 -9.01 -10.82 -14.08
CA PRO A 25 -8.58 -12.06 -14.75
C PRO A 25 -8.11 -13.16 -13.80
N TYR A 26 -7.81 -12.84 -12.55
CA TYR A 26 -7.32 -13.76 -11.51
C TYR A 26 -8.40 -14.19 -10.51
N GLY A 27 -9.66 -13.79 -10.71
CA GLY A 27 -10.77 -14.15 -9.83
C GLY A 27 -10.78 -13.42 -8.47
N LEU A 28 -9.95 -12.38 -8.29
CA LEU A 28 -9.91 -11.59 -7.06
C LEU A 28 -11.04 -10.55 -7.03
N THR A 29 -11.61 -10.34 -5.84
CA THR A 29 -12.47 -9.18 -5.58
C THR A 29 -11.61 -7.95 -5.34
N ILE A 30 -11.79 -6.91 -6.17
CA ILE A 30 -11.05 -5.65 -6.08
C ILE A 30 -12.04 -4.49 -5.93
N VAL A 31 -11.89 -3.69 -4.88
CA VAL A 31 -12.69 -2.48 -4.69
C VAL A 31 -12.15 -1.39 -5.62
N SER A 32 -12.88 -1.12 -6.70
CA SER A 32 -12.55 -0.08 -7.70
C SER A 32 -13.57 1.06 -7.75
N ASP A 33 -14.76 0.87 -7.18
CA ASP A 33 -15.78 1.91 -7.07
C ASP A 33 -15.51 2.80 -5.85
N TYR A 34 -15.32 4.10 -6.11
CA TYR A 34 -15.04 5.08 -5.05
C TYR A 34 -16.21 5.27 -4.09
N ASN A 35 -17.46 5.18 -4.57
CA ASN A 35 -18.63 5.38 -3.71
C ASN A 35 -18.82 4.17 -2.77
N ALA A 36 -18.57 2.96 -3.27
CA ALA A 36 -18.55 1.76 -2.44
C ALA A 36 -17.47 1.87 -1.35
N TYR A 37 -16.25 2.24 -1.71
CA TYR A 37 -15.17 2.51 -0.76
C TYR A 37 -15.55 3.59 0.26
N LYS A 38 -16.15 4.71 -0.21
CA LYS A 38 -16.59 5.81 0.67
C LYS A 38 -17.67 5.37 1.66
N THR A 39 -18.58 4.51 1.23
CA THR A 39 -19.60 3.93 2.10
C THR A 39 -18.98 3.02 3.15
N ASP A 40 -18.04 2.17 2.75
CA ASP A 40 -17.34 1.25 3.63
C ASP A 40 -16.58 1.98 4.75
N TYR A 41 -15.75 2.97 4.44
CA TYR A 41 -14.99 3.67 5.48
C TYR A 41 -15.86 4.59 6.36
N LYS A 42 -17.05 4.99 5.93
CA LYS A 42 -18.00 5.69 6.80
C LYS A 42 -18.60 4.75 7.86
N ILE A 43 -18.82 3.49 7.50
CA ILE A 43 -19.29 2.44 8.42
C ILE A 43 -18.15 1.99 9.33
N ASN A 44 -16.97 1.73 8.75
CA ASN A 44 -15.77 1.34 9.49
C ASN A 44 -14.61 2.31 9.20
N PRO A 45 -14.41 3.33 10.05
CA PRO A 45 -13.36 4.34 9.83
C PRO A 45 -11.93 3.80 9.75
N LYS A 46 -11.66 2.56 10.19
CA LYS A 46 -10.35 1.91 10.01
C LYS A 46 -10.02 1.66 8.55
N ASN A 47 -11.05 1.55 7.71
CA ASN A 47 -10.91 1.29 6.27
C ASN A 47 -10.55 2.55 5.46
N GLU A 48 -10.53 3.73 6.10
CA GLU A 48 -10.15 4.98 5.45
C GLU A 48 -8.68 4.95 5.00
N LEU A 49 -8.43 5.36 3.74
CA LEU A 49 -7.09 5.69 3.25
C LEU A 49 -6.79 7.13 3.62
N VAL A 50 -5.87 7.32 4.55
CA VAL A 50 -5.45 8.62 5.04
C VAL A 50 -4.15 9.04 4.34
N GLU A 51 -4.08 10.28 3.88
CA GLU A 51 -2.86 10.84 3.29
C GLU A 51 -1.80 11.04 4.37
N ILE A 52 -0.69 10.30 4.27
CA ILE A 52 0.35 10.25 5.30
C ILE A 52 0.95 11.64 5.54
N LYS A 53 1.25 12.40 4.48
CA LYS A 53 1.86 13.73 4.60
C LYS A 53 0.97 14.75 5.32
N LYS A 54 -0.36 14.65 5.12
CA LYS A 54 -1.31 15.51 5.87
C LYS A 54 -1.40 15.14 7.35
N ALA A 55 -1.40 13.83 7.63
CA ALA A 55 -1.48 13.34 9.02
C ALA A 55 -0.18 13.49 9.80
N ILE A 56 0.96 13.46 9.12
CA ILE A 56 2.31 13.56 9.70
C ILE A 56 3.14 14.54 8.86
N PRO A 57 2.98 15.86 9.06
CA PRO A 57 3.63 16.87 8.22
C PRO A 57 5.15 16.81 8.20
N SER A 58 5.78 16.22 9.22
CA SER A 58 7.24 16.11 9.32
C SER A 58 7.87 14.97 8.51
N VAL A 59 7.07 14.02 7.95
CA VAL A 59 7.67 12.99 7.09
C VAL A 59 8.22 13.61 5.80
N VAL A 60 9.29 13.04 5.30
CA VAL A 60 9.81 13.34 3.96
C VAL A 60 9.20 12.36 2.96
N LEU A 61 8.89 12.82 1.77
CA LEU A 61 8.41 11.99 0.68
C LEU A 61 9.46 11.91 -0.43
N ASP A 62 9.74 10.69 -0.90
CA ASP A 62 10.53 10.41 -2.10
C ASP A 62 9.75 9.40 -2.96
N ILE A 63 8.61 9.85 -3.50
CA ILE A 63 7.68 9.00 -4.24
C ILE A 63 8.22 8.74 -5.64
N ARG A 64 9.12 7.77 -5.75
CA ARG A 64 9.84 7.45 -6.99
C ARG A 64 8.92 7.05 -8.12
N TYR A 65 7.82 6.39 -7.82
CA TYR A 65 6.82 6.00 -8.81
C TYR A 65 6.04 7.18 -9.41
N ALA A 66 6.10 8.37 -8.80
CA ALA A 66 5.61 9.62 -9.41
C ALA A 66 6.64 10.28 -10.34
N THR A 67 7.78 9.68 -10.56
CA THR A 67 8.85 10.11 -11.46
C THR A 67 9.28 8.97 -12.38
N LYS A 68 10.24 9.21 -13.29
CA LYS A 68 10.87 8.14 -14.09
C LYS A 68 12.01 7.44 -13.36
N ASN A 69 12.42 7.92 -12.18
CA ASN A 69 13.50 7.34 -11.37
C ASN A 69 13.02 6.15 -10.55
N ASN A 70 12.61 5.08 -11.23
CA ASN A 70 12.17 3.81 -10.67
C ASN A 70 12.49 2.67 -11.64
N PHE A 71 12.35 1.40 -11.22
CA PHE A 71 12.69 0.25 -12.07
C PHE A 71 11.83 0.12 -13.34
N MET A 72 10.63 0.74 -13.34
CA MET A 72 9.75 0.80 -14.51
C MET A 72 10.25 1.81 -15.57
N GLN A 73 11.10 2.79 -15.19
CA GLN A 73 11.53 3.93 -16.00
C GLN A 73 10.36 4.76 -16.57
N GLN A 74 9.23 4.75 -15.88
CA GLN A 74 7.98 5.41 -16.25
C GLN A 74 7.33 6.07 -15.04
N VAL A 75 6.55 7.12 -15.28
CA VAL A 75 5.69 7.71 -14.24
C VAL A 75 4.47 6.79 -14.05
N MET A 76 4.38 6.15 -12.89
CA MET A 76 3.31 5.23 -12.54
C MET A 76 2.19 5.93 -11.73
N TYR A 77 2.55 6.92 -10.91
CA TYR A 77 1.61 7.76 -10.15
C TYR A 77 1.56 9.15 -10.74
N LYS A 78 0.37 9.67 -11.03
CA LYS A 78 0.20 11.04 -11.55
C LYS A 78 0.46 12.12 -10.49
N GLN A 79 0.46 11.76 -9.22
CA GLN A 79 0.63 12.67 -8.10
C GLN A 79 1.64 12.08 -7.10
N PRO A 80 2.59 12.88 -6.56
CA PRO A 80 3.54 12.43 -5.55
C PRO A 80 2.89 12.42 -4.15
N ARG A 81 1.74 11.75 -4.02
CA ARG A 81 0.97 11.58 -2.79
C ARG A 81 1.13 10.16 -2.28
N VAL A 82 0.90 9.97 -1.00
CA VAL A 82 1.02 8.66 -0.36
C VAL A 82 -0.09 8.48 0.67
N PHE A 83 -0.74 7.32 0.61
CA PHE A 83 -1.88 6.98 1.46
C PHE A 83 -1.65 5.63 2.14
N ALA A 84 -2.25 5.44 3.31
CA ALA A 84 -2.33 4.14 3.96
C ALA A 84 -3.64 4.04 4.77
N ARG A 85 -4.02 2.84 5.16
CA ARG A 85 -5.16 2.65 6.08
C ARG A 85 -4.94 3.43 7.36
N LYS A 86 -5.99 3.99 7.92
CA LYS A 86 -5.94 4.83 9.12
C LYS A 86 -5.13 4.23 10.27
N PRO A 87 -5.28 2.93 10.66
CA PRO A 87 -4.46 2.35 11.71
C PRO A 87 -2.97 2.30 11.36
N VAL A 88 -2.62 2.11 10.08
CA VAL A 88 -1.23 2.17 9.60
C VAL A 88 -0.65 3.56 9.85
N VAL A 89 -1.39 4.60 9.46
CA VAL A 89 -0.97 6.01 9.66
C VAL A 89 -0.84 6.36 11.13
N GLU A 90 -1.73 5.86 12.00
CA GLU A 90 -1.66 6.03 13.45
C GLU A 90 -0.37 5.42 14.04
N GLN A 91 0.05 4.25 13.57
CA GLN A 91 1.33 3.66 14.01
C GLN A 91 2.53 4.42 13.43
N LEU A 92 2.50 4.82 12.16
CA LEU A 92 3.56 5.66 11.57
C LEU A 92 3.74 6.98 12.32
N LYS A 93 2.65 7.59 12.81
CA LYS A 93 2.71 8.79 13.64
C LYS A 93 3.45 8.55 14.96
N LYS A 94 3.22 7.40 15.62
CA LYS A 94 3.95 7.01 16.83
C LYS A 94 5.43 6.77 16.52
N ILE A 95 5.73 6.06 15.43
CA ILE A 95 7.11 5.78 14.98
C ILE A 95 7.85 7.09 14.70
N GLN A 96 7.22 8.03 13.98
CA GLN A 96 7.80 9.36 13.71
C GLN A 96 8.16 10.09 15.04
N ALA A 97 7.28 10.05 16.04
CA ALA A 97 7.54 10.66 17.33
C ALA A 97 8.70 9.99 18.11
N ILE A 98 8.81 8.66 18.01
CA ILE A 98 9.93 7.88 18.58
C ILE A 98 11.24 8.23 17.91
N LEU A 99 11.25 8.29 16.59
CA LEU A 99 12.43 8.61 15.77
C LEU A 99 12.90 10.05 16.03
N ASN A 100 11.97 11.01 16.10
CA ASN A 100 12.28 12.42 16.37
C ASN A 100 13.06 12.61 17.67
N LYS A 101 12.71 11.88 18.74
CA LYS A 101 13.44 11.92 20.02
C LYS A 101 14.87 11.42 19.90
N LYS A 102 15.19 10.69 18.83
CA LYS A 102 16.53 10.14 18.55
C LYS A 102 17.28 10.91 17.46
N GLY A 103 16.71 12.03 16.98
CA GLY A 103 17.28 12.84 15.90
C GLY A 103 17.03 12.31 14.48
N TYR A 104 16.09 11.38 14.31
CA TYR A 104 15.73 10.80 13.01
C TYR A 104 14.30 11.17 12.60
N GLY A 105 14.00 11.05 11.29
CA GLY A 105 12.66 11.19 10.74
C GLY A 105 12.37 10.11 9.69
N LEU A 106 11.10 9.85 9.44
CA LEU A 106 10.69 8.94 8.36
C LEU A 106 10.82 9.61 6.99
N LYS A 107 11.25 8.82 6.00
CA LYS A 107 11.17 9.13 4.57
C LYS A 107 10.43 7.99 3.87
N ILE A 108 9.30 8.31 3.22
CA ILE A 108 8.40 7.35 2.61
C ILE A 108 8.65 7.28 1.10
N PHE A 109 8.77 6.06 0.57
CA PHE A 109 8.93 5.77 -0.85
C PHE A 109 7.62 5.36 -1.51
N ASP A 110 6.82 4.48 -0.85
CA ASP A 110 5.53 3.99 -1.30
C ASP A 110 4.66 3.53 -0.12
N ALA A 111 3.33 3.46 -0.33
CA ALA A 111 2.41 2.86 0.63
C ALA A 111 1.20 2.25 -0.10
N TYR A 112 -0.01 2.84 -0.05
CA TYR A 112 -1.10 2.35 -0.86
C TYR A 112 -0.74 2.45 -2.35
N ARG A 113 -0.88 1.34 -3.05
CA ARG A 113 -0.64 1.18 -4.49
C ARG A 113 -1.92 0.64 -5.13
N PRO A 114 -2.54 1.35 -6.07
CA PRO A 114 -3.66 0.81 -6.83
C PRO A 114 -3.31 -0.54 -7.46
N TYR A 115 -4.26 -1.48 -7.48
CA TYR A 115 -4.01 -2.84 -7.99
C TYR A 115 -3.51 -2.87 -9.44
N ALA A 116 -4.04 -1.99 -10.31
CA ALA A 116 -3.59 -1.87 -11.69
C ALA A 116 -2.07 -1.62 -11.80
N ILE A 117 -1.49 -0.89 -10.85
CA ILE A 117 -0.03 -0.63 -10.82
C ILE A 117 0.74 -1.91 -10.48
N THR A 118 0.23 -2.74 -9.55
CA THR A 118 0.84 -4.06 -9.26
C THR A 118 0.82 -4.97 -10.48
N VAL A 119 -0.27 -4.96 -11.26
CA VAL A 119 -0.35 -5.69 -12.54
C VAL A 119 0.72 -5.20 -13.52
N ALA A 120 0.85 -3.87 -13.68
CA ALA A 120 1.85 -3.29 -14.57
C ALA A 120 3.29 -3.63 -14.14
N PHE A 121 3.60 -3.60 -12.84
CA PHE A 121 4.89 -4.02 -12.30
C PHE A 121 5.20 -5.46 -12.63
N TYR A 122 4.25 -6.36 -12.37
CA TYR A 122 4.43 -7.78 -12.66
C TYR A 122 4.63 -8.08 -14.15
N GLN A 123 3.93 -7.37 -15.03
CA GLN A 123 4.09 -7.55 -16.47
C GLN A 123 5.49 -7.18 -16.95
N LYS A 124 6.07 -6.10 -16.41
CA LYS A 124 7.35 -5.53 -16.88
C LYS A 124 8.57 -6.06 -16.13
N ALA A 125 8.47 -6.44 -14.87
CA ALA A 125 9.61 -6.90 -14.08
C ALA A 125 10.31 -8.10 -14.75
N SER A 126 11.63 -8.04 -14.87
CA SER A 126 12.45 -9.14 -15.39
C SER A 126 12.51 -10.31 -14.41
N ASP A 127 12.61 -10.02 -13.12
CA ASP A 127 12.53 -11.01 -12.05
C ASP A 127 11.21 -10.85 -11.26
N LYS A 128 10.35 -11.88 -11.38
CA LYS A 128 9.03 -11.91 -10.72
C LYS A 128 9.09 -12.12 -9.21
N ASN A 129 10.25 -12.50 -8.67
CA ASN A 129 10.43 -12.70 -7.23
C ASN A 129 10.45 -11.38 -6.44
N PHE A 130 10.75 -10.27 -7.12
CA PHE A 130 10.80 -8.93 -6.51
C PHE A 130 9.52 -8.12 -6.69
N VAL A 131 8.47 -8.68 -7.29
CA VAL A 131 7.19 -8.00 -7.49
C VAL A 131 6.04 -8.90 -7.06
N ALA A 132 5.02 -8.30 -6.45
CA ALA A 132 3.86 -9.05 -6.00
C ALA A 132 3.13 -9.71 -7.19
N ASN A 133 2.79 -11.00 -7.03
CA ASN A 133 1.99 -11.72 -8.02
C ASN A 133 0.54 -11.19 -8.02
N PRO A 134 0.03 -10.66 -9.15
CA PRO A 134 -1.32 -10.13 -9.23
C PRO A 134 -2.40 -11.13 -8.85
N ALA A 135 -2.18 -12.44 -9.07
CA ALA A 135 -3.13 -13.48 -8.67
C ALA A 135 -3.33 -13.59 -7.15
N LYS A 136 -2.43 -13.00 -6.36
CA LYS A 136 -2.52 -12.95 -4.90
C LYS A 136 -2.79 -11.53 -4.38
N GLY A 137 -2.54 -10.52 -5.21
CA GLY A 137 -2.50 -9.13 -4.81
C GLY A 137 -1.30 -8.79 -3.92
N SER A 138 -1.22 -7.53 -3.50
CA SER A 138 -0.17 -6.99 -2.63
C SER A 138 -0.78 -6.38 -1.38
N LYS A 139 -0.01 -6.35 -0.27
CA LYS A 139 -0.43 -5.59 0.92
C LYS A 139 -0.44 -4.09 0.65
N HIS A 140 0.36 -3.61 -0.30
CA HIS A 140 0.23 -2.24 -0.83
C HIS A 140 -1.15 -1.98 -1.43
N ASN A 141 -1.74 -2.96 -2.15
CA ASN A 141 -3.10 -2.78 -2.70
C ASN A 141 -4.18 -2.71 -1.62
N ARG A 142 -3.87 -3.15 -0.40
CA ARG A 142 -4.74 -3.06 0.77
C ARG A 142 -4.54 -1.77 1.58
N GLY A 143 -3.52 -0.97 1.24
CA GLY A 143 -3.07 0.16 2.04
C GLY A 143 -2.42 -0.24 3.36
N CYS A 144 -1.89 -1.45 3.43
CA CYS A 144 -1.34 -2.10 4.63
C CYS A 144 0.14 -2.48 4.50
N ALA A 145 0.86 -1.96 3.52
CA ALA A 145 2.32 -2.01 3.44
C ALA A 145 2.88 -0.62 3.22
N VAL A 146 4.09 -0.40 3.69
CA VAL A 146 4.83 0.85 3.49
C VAL A 146 6.28 0.55 3.16
N ASP A 147 6.80 1.27 2.16
CA ASP A 147 8.21 1.29 1.81
C ASP A 147 8.82 2.58 2.35
N LEU A 148 9.84 2.47 3.20
CA LEU A 148 10.38 3.64 3.87
C LEU A 148 11.84 3.46 4.32
N THR A 149 12.46 4.59 4.66
CA THR A 149 13.74 4.68 5.33
C THR A 149 13.70 5.76 6.41
N ILE A 150 14.84 6.05 7.00
CA ILE A 150 15.03 7.14 7.97
C ILE A 150 16.03 8.17 7.45
N ILE A 151 15.80 9.42 7.83
CA ILE A 151 16.73 10.54 7.61
C ILE A 151 17.29 11.02 8.95
N ASP A 152 18.49 11.56 8.91
CA ASP A 152 19.07 12.33 10.01
C ASP A 152 18.50 13.75 10.00
N LEU A 153 17.82 14.15 11.07
CA LEU A 153 17.13 15.46 11.14
C LEU A 153 18.08 16.65 11.21
N LYS A 154 19.33 16.43 11.68
CA LYS A 154 20.35 17.49 11.76
C LYS A 154 20.89 17.85 10.38
N THR A 155 21.06 16.86 9.53
CA THR A 155 21.68 17.03 8.20
C THR A 155 20.68 17.02 7.05
N GLY A 156 19.46 16.51 7.27
CA GLY A 156 18.43 16.27 6.25
C GLY A 156 18.79 15.13 5.27
N LYS A 157 19.89 14.39 5.51
CA LYS A 157 20.35 13.33 4.62
C LYS A 157 19.80 11.97 5.02
N ASP A 158 19.71 11.08 4.04
CA ASP A 158 19.37 9.68 4.28
C ASP A 158 20.39 9.04 5.20
N VAL A 159 19.93 8.26 6.17
CA VAL A 159 20.78 7.36 6.94
C VAL A 159 21.22 6.23 6.01
N PRO A 160 22.52 5.93 5.91
CA PRO A 160 23.01 4.89 5.01
C PRO A 160 22.40 3.53 5.30
N MET A 161 21.84 2.88 4.27
CA MET A 161 21.17 1.58 4.32
C MET A 161 21.87 0.58 3.38
N PRO A 162 21.54 -0.74 3.45
CA PRO A 162 22.23 -1.79 2.69
C PRO A 162 22.29 -1.54 1.18
N THR A 163 21.20 -1.07 0.60
CA THR A 163 21.07 -0.79 -0.84
C THR A 163 20.22 0.45 -1.06
N PRO A 164 20.22 1.05 -2.25
CA PRO A 164 19.14 1.95 -2.66
C PRO A 164 17.77 1.26 -2.60
N TYR A 165 16.72 2.05 -2.48
CA TYR A 165 15.33 1.59 -2.62
C TYR A 165 15.11 0.91 -3.98
N ASP A 166 14.29 -0.14 -4.03
CA ASP A 166 13.99 -0.96 -5.22
C ASP A 166 15.22 -1.71 -5.80
N SER A 167 16.26 -1.90 -5.02
CA SER A 167 17.40 -2.73 -5.45
C SER A 167 17.05 -4.22 -5.40
N PHE A 168 17.31 -4.93 -6.50
CA PHE A 168 17.14 -6.39 -6.60
C PHE A 168 18.40 -7.17 -6.22
N ALA A 169 19.37 -6.51 -5.61
CA ALA A 169 20.61 -7.16 -5.14
C ALA A 169 20.36 -7.99 -3.87
N PRO A 170 21.11 -9.08 -3.64
CA PRO A 170 20.97 -9.89 -2.43
C PRO A 170 21.15 -9.11 -1.12
N GLU A 171 21.93 -8.02 -1.16
CA GLU A 171 22.17 -7.10 -0.04
C GLU A 171 20.90 -6.39 0.44
N ALA A 172 19.83 -6.36 -0.37
CA ALA A 172 18.52 -5.81 0.01
C ALA A 172 17.82 -6.66 1.10
N ALA A 173 18.21 -7.93 1.24
CA ALA A 173 17.59 -8.81 2.22
C ALA A 173 17.89 -8.33 3.67
N PRO A 174 16.88 -8.26 4.55
CA PRO A 174 17.04 -7.78 5.93
C PRO A 174 18.04 -8.57 6.76
N HIS A 175 18.28 -9.82 6.41
CA HIS A 175 19.21 -10.72 7.11
C HIS A 175 20.58 -10.83 6.45
N PHE A 176 20.87 -10.02 5.42
CA PHE A 176 22.19 -10.04 4.79
C PHE A 176 23.26 -9.49 5.74
N GLU A 177 24.30 -10.30 6.01
CA GLU A 177 25.29 -10.00 7.06
C GLU A 177 26.62 -9.45 6.54
N LYS A 178 26.91 -9.62 5.23
CA LYS A 178 28.20 -9.17 4.65
C LYS A 178 28.17 -7.69 4.29
N LEU A 179 27.93 -6.84 5.31
CA LEU A 179 27.84 -5.38 5.21
C LEU A 179 28.69 -4.73 6.30
N PRO A 180 29.11 -3.45 6.14
CA PRO A 180 29.72 -2.68 7.22
C PRO A 180 28.83 -2.67 8.47
N ALA A 181 29.43 -2.78 9.65
CA ALA A 181 28.70 -2.84 10.92
C ALA A 181 27.76 -1.63 11.15
N SER A 182 28.15 -0.45 10.66
CA SER A 182 27.31 0.75 10.73
C SER A 182 26.02 0.61 9.90
N ILE A 183 26.09 0.00 8.73
CA ILE A 183 24.93 -0.25 7.85
C ILE A 183 23.98 -1.27 8.50
N ILE A 184 24.53 -2.37 9.02
CA ILE A 184 23.76 -3.38 9.76
C ILE A 184 23.04 -2.70 10.94
N LYS A 185 23.75 -1.91 11.74
CA LYS A 185 23.17 -1.18 12.87
C LYS A 185 22.00 -0.26 12.44
N ASN A 186 22.15 0.47 11.35
CA ASN A 186 21.11 1.38 10.86
C ASN A 186 19.87 0.61 10.40
N ARG A 187 20.06 -0.43 9.59
CA ARG A 187 18.99 -1.33 9.13
C ARG A 187 18.25 -1.97 10.30
N ASP A 188 18.98 -2.55 11.22
CA ASP A 188 18.40 -3.27 12.36
C ASP A 188 17.67 -2.32 13.31
N PHE A 189 18.15 -1.09 13.47
CA PHE A 189 17.46 -0.05 14.23
C PHE A 189 16.10 0.32 13.59
N LEU A 190 16.07 0.49 12.27
CA LEU A 190 14.82 0.74 11.54
C LEU A 190 13.85 -0.44 11.72
N ILE A 191 14.32 -1.66 11.43
CA ILE A 191 13.50 -2.88 11.53
C ILE A 191 12.94 -3.06 12.93
N ALA A 192 13.77 -2.96 13.96
CA ALA A 192 13.34 -3.10 15.36
C ALA A 192 12.30 -2.04 15.74
N THR A 193 12.48 -0.79 15.27
CA THR A 193 11.53 0.30 15.52
C THR A 193 10.18 0.02 14.87
N MET A 194 10.16 -0.44 13.63
CA MET A 194 8.94 -0.79 12.90
C MET A 194 8.23 -2.00 13.55
N GLN A 195 8.98 -3.06 13.87
CA GLN A 195 8.43 -4.28 14.48
C GLN A 195 7.79 -4.01 15.85
N ALA A 196 8.43 -3.19 16.68
CA ALA A 196 7.88 -2.79 17.98
C ALA A 196 6.57 -2.00 17.88
N ASN A 197 6.21 -1.53 16.68
CA ASN A 197 5.02 -0.71 16.42
C ASN A 197 4.05 -1.38 15.43
N GLY A 198 4.02 -2.71 15.37
CA GLY A 198 2.97 -3.45 14.66
C GLY A 198 3.23 -3.69 13.16
N PHE A 199 4.48 -3.62 12.74
CA PHE A 199 4.88 -3.95 11.38
C PHE A 199 5.79 -5.18 11.34
N LYS A 200 5.92 -5.78 10.16
CA LYS A 200 6.83 -6.89 9.88
C LYS A 200 7.57 -6.63 8.58
N VAL A 201 8.91 -6.66 8.64
CA VAL A 201 9.76 -6.60 7.43
C VAL A 201 9.59 -7.88 6.62
N ILE A 202 9.60 -7.79 5.29
CA ILE A 202 9.60 -8.98 4.42
C ILE A 202 11.01 -9.54 4.24
N TYR A 203 11.13 -10.75 3.68
CA TYR A 203 12.37 -11.51 3.70
C TYR A 203 13.46 -11.01 2.74
N ASN A 204 13.13 -10.24 1.72
CA ASN A 204 14.03 -9.83 0.64
C ASN A 204 14.20 -8.31 0.48
N GLU A 205 13.50 -7.48 1.28
CA GLU A 205 13.51 -6.02 1.13
C GLU A 205 13.57 -5.34 2.49
N TRP A 206 14.69 -4.68 2.83
CA TRP A 206 14.90 -4.01 4.12
C TRP A 206 13.97 -2.80 4.33
N TRP A 207 13.46 -2.21 3.26
CA TRP A 207 12.58 -1.01 3.29
C TRP A 207 11.10 -1.34 3.41
N HIS A 208 10.68 -2.58 3.08
CA HIS A 208 9.27 -2.96 2.99
C HIS A 208 8.74 -3.53 4.31
N PHE A 209 7.66 -2.94 4.80
CA PHE A 209 7.02 -3.31 6.07
C PHE A 209 5.53 -3.56 5.89
N ASP A 210 5.11 -4.80 6.14
CA ASP A 210 3.71 -5.20 6.21
C ASP A 210 3.11 -4.81 7.57
N PHE A 211 1.92 -4.22 7.58
CA PHE A 211 1.17 -3.97 8.81
C PHE A 211 0.52 -5.26 9.33
N ASN A 212 0.65 -5.53 10.62
CA ASN A 212 -0.02 -6.67 11.26
C ASN A 212 -1.54 -6.48 11.20
N GLY A 213 -2.28 -7.53 10.78
CA GLY A 213 -3.73 -7.44 10.55
C GLY A 213 -4.11 -6.96 9.14
N TRP A 214 -3.18 -6.92 8.18
CA TRP A 214 -3.47 -6.59 6.78
C TRP A 214 -4.55 -7.47 6.15
N GLN A 215 -4.78 -8.66 6.67
CA GLN A 215 -5.77 -9.63 6.20
C GLN A 215 -7.21 -9.09 6.27
N ASP A 216 -7.47 -8.19 7.20
CA ASP A 216 -8.79 -7.60 7.45
C ASP A 216 -9.19 -6.54 6.40
N TYR A 217 -8.28 -6.21 5.47
CA TYR A 217 -8.49 -5.16 4.48
C TYR A 217 -8.57 -5.72 3.06
N GLU A 218 -9.50 -5.19 2.28
CA GLU A 218 -9.71 -5.59 0.89
C GLU A 218 -8.63 -5.02 -0.05
N LEU A 219 -8.41 -5.72 -1.17
CA LEU A 219 -7.63 -5.21 -2.28
C LEU A 219 -8.39 -4.07 -2.96
N MET A 220 -7.68 -3.01 -3.34
CA MET A 220 -8.29 -1.83 -3.94
C MET A 220 -7.57 -1.37 -5.21
N ASP A 221 -8.36 -0.77 -6.10
CA ASP A 221 -7.90 -0.11 -7.33
C ASP A 221 -8.50 1.30 -7.44
N ILE A 222 -8.37 2.08 -6.36
CA ILE A 222 -8.84 3.47 -6.32
C ILE A 222 -7.68 4.37 -6.70
N PRO A 223 -7.75 5.15 -7.78
CA PRO A 223 -6.67 6.05 -8.17
C PRO A 223 -6.55 7.23 -7.21
N PHE A 224 -5.31 7.76 -7.05
CA PHE A 224 -5.01 8.84 -6.09
C PHE A 224 -5.81 10.11 -6.31
N GLU A 225 -6.22 10.37 -7.56
CA GLU A 225 -7.02 11.54 -7.94
C GLU A 225 -8.42 11.55 -7.33
N LYS A 226 -8.89 10.40 -6.85
CA LYS A 226 -10.18 10.26 -6.18
C LYS A 226 -10.09 10.29 -4.64
N LEU A 227 -8.84 10.28 -4.06
CA LEU A 227 -8.56 10.23 -2.62
C LEU A 227 -8.26 11.61 -1.98
#